data_1e345d9c10e81f3a8f956338ac2bb4cf
#
_entry.id   1e345d9c10e81f3a8f956338ac2bb4cf
#
_cell.length_a   1.000
_cell.length_b   1.000
_cell.length_c   1.000
_cell.angle_alpha   90.00
_cell.angle_beta   90.00
_cell.angle_gamma   90.00
#
_symmetry.space_group_name_H-M   'P 1'
#
loop_
_entity.id
_entity.type
_entity.pdbx_description
1 polymer ?
#
loop_
_entity_poly.entity_id
_entity_poly.type
_entity_poly.pdbx_seq_one_letter_code
_entity_poly.pdbx_strand_id
1 'polypeptide(L)'
;GDFKYDRLLSKWAVFKEGADVDELVSHARYANVDAIHAKQSVEAVPLKSKKGLGGLINHGLLTHDLDELGISSATINIPISNFMHLSEQPGDILYTYGGKTYYFNEQYLISSFDVVLQQTSQRGISVAGILLIAPSGDAGELLKHPDYNGVAPYTMPNMTTVESTQCYAAALDFLAQRYSDPDMRIAHWIIHNEVDGGIHWTNMGDKPIATFMDTYLRSMRMCYNIVHQYDQHSEVFISFSHGWNIAAGGGWYKVRDMLDLMNQFSKAEGDFFWSLACHSYPAQLGNPCTWDDAQATFSM
;
A
#
# COMPACT_ATOMS: atom_id res chain seq x y z
N GLY A 1 -18.91 11.95 17.41
CA GLY A 1 -18.77 13.13 16.55
C GLY A 1 -18.90 12.71 15.09
N ASP A 2 -19.40 13.63 14.27
CA ASP A 2 -19.55 13.36 12.84
C ASP A 2 -18.20 13.18 12.19
N PHE A 3 -18.07 12.20 11.29
CA PHE A 3 -16.86 11.99 10.52
C PHE A 3 -16.61 13.17 9.59
N LYS A 4 -15.39 13.73 9.63
CA LYS A 4 -14.98 14.74 8.66
C LYS A 4 -14.50 14.07 7.40
N TYR A 5 -15.14 14.36 6.30
CA TYR A 5 -14.77 13.79 4.99
C TYR A 5 -13.51 14.46 4.44
N ASP A 6 -12.50 13.67 4.10
CA ASP A 6 -11.36 14.17 3.36
C ASP A 6 -11.74 14.28 1.87
N ARG A 7 -11.73 15.50 1.37
CA ARG A 7 -12.14 15.80 -0.01
C ARG A 7 -11.17 15.24 -1.06
N LEU A 8 -9.92 15.00 -0.72
CA LEU A 8 -8.95 14.36 -1.60
C LEU A 8 -9.27 12.88 -1.83
N LEU A 9 -9.99 12.25 -0.91
CA LEU A 9 -10.37 10.83 -0.98
C LEU A 9 -11.75 10.61 -1.59
N SER A 10 -12.38 11.65 -2.11
CA SER A 10 -13.73 11.63 -2.67
C SER A 10 -13.73 11.90 -4.17
N LYS A 11 -14.60 11.20 -4.90
CA LYS A 11 -14.90 11.55 -6.29
C LYS A 11 -15.83 12.76 -6.34
N TRP A 12 -15.59 13.63 -7.28
CA TRP A 12 -16.37 14.82 -7.58
C TRP A 12 -17.10 14.66 -8.90
N ALA A 13 -18.33 15.12 -8.95
CA ALA A 13 -19.14 15.16 -10.16
C ALA A 13 -19.85 16.52 -10.25
N VAL A 14 -20.13 16.94 -11.48
CA VAL A 14 -20.90 18.14 -11.76
C VAL A 14 -22.33 17.75 -12.12
N PHE A 15 -23.26 18.40 -11.46
CA PHE A 15 -24.70 18.29 -11.73
C PHE A 15 -25.20 19.60 -12.25
N LYS A 16 -26.10 19.54 -13.23
CA LYS A 16 -26.91 20.67 -13.67
C LYS A 16 -28.21 20.65 -12.88
N GLU A 17 -28.53 21.77 -12.24
CA GLU A 17 -29.76 21.93 -11.46
C GLU A 17 -30.99 21.71 -12.36
N GLY A 18 -31.85 20.80 -11.98
CA GLY A 18 -33.12 20.48 -12.63
C GLY A 18 -34.31 20.94 -11.79
N ALA A 19 -35.51 21.00 -12.38
CA ALA A 19 -36.73 21.41 -11.66
C ALA A 19 -37.15 20.35 -10.62
N ASP A 20 -36.99 19.08 -10.92
CA ASP A 20 -37.39 17.96 -10.06
C ASP A 20 -36.21 17.07 -9.64
N VAL A 21 -35.23 16.88 -10.53
CA VAL A 21 -34.04 16.05 -10.31
C VAL A 21 -32.85 16.70 -11.01
N ASP A 22 -31.71 16.73 -10.31
CA ASP A 22 -30.44 17.20 -10.86
C ASP A 22 -29.90 16.21 -11.92
N GLU A 23 -29.43 16.74 -13.04
CA GLU A 23 -28.84 15.98 -14.13
C GLU A 23 -27.33 15.86 -13.96
N LEU A 24 -26.80 14.64 -13.92
CA LEU A 24 -25.35 14.38 -13.91
C LEU A 24 -24.76 14.72 -15.29
N VAL A 25 -23.91 15.75 -15.37
CA VAL A 25 -23.32 16.27 -16.62
C VAL A 25 -21.81 16.03 -16.74
N SER A 26 -21.18 15.37 -15.77
CA SER A 26 -19.77 14.99 -15.83
C SER A 26 -19.55 13.56 -15.31
N HIS A 27 -18.43 12.95 -15.70
CA HIS A 27 -17.96 11.75 -15.01
C HIS A 27 -17.52 12.10 -13.57
N ALA A 28 -17.73 11.17 -12.63
CA ALA A 28 -17.21 11.29 -11.28
C ALA A 28 -15.69 11.03 -11.28
N ARG A 29 -14.90 12.00 -10.81
CA ARG A 29 -13.42 11.94 -10.81
C ARG A 29 -12.88 12.43 -9.48
N TYR A 30 -11.71 11.93 -9.11
CA TYR A 30 -10.93 12.46 -8.00
C TYR A 30 -10.33 13.82 -8.35
N ALA A 31 -9.96 14.59 -7.33
CA ALA A 31 -9.25 15.86 -7.51
C ALA A 31 -7.91 15.63 -8.24
N ASN A 32 -7.45 16.67 -8.95
CA ASN A 32 -6.15 16.60 -9.63
C ASN A 32 -5.03 16.48 -8.59
N VAL A 33 -4.21 15.44 -8.73
CA VAL A 33 -3.08 15.15 -7.83
C VAL A 33 -1.98 16.20 -7.88
N ASP A 34 -1.86 16.97 -8.97
CA ASP A 34 -0.91 18.07 -9.09
C ASP A 34 -1.15 19.20 -8.06
N ALA A 35 -2.34 19.24 -7.47
CA ALA A 35 -2.69 20.18 -6.40
C ALA A 35 -2.24 19.69 -5.00
N ILE A 36 -1.71 18.47 -4.88
CA ILE A 36 -1.20 17.93 -3.62
C ILE A 36 0.23 18.43 -3.43
N HIS A 37 0.45 19.15 -2.35
CA HIS A 37 1.77 19.67 -1.99
C HIS A 37 2.20 19.09 -0.65
N ALA A 38 3.46 18.66 -0.57
CA ALA A 38 4.04 18.17 0.67
C ALA A 38 4.15 19.32 1.70
N LYS A 39 3.85 18.99 2.95
CA LYS A 39 3.95 19.92 4.10
C LYS A 39 5.39 20.34 4.39
N GLN A 40 6.35 19.52 3.96
CA GLN A 40 7.78 19.76 4.09
C GLN A 40 8.49 19.30 2.82
N SER A 41 9.65 19.88 2.52
CA SER A 41 10.51 19.41 1.44
C SER A 41 11.41 18.31 1.95
N VAL A 42 11.38 17.16 1.28
CA VAL A 42 12.28 16.03 1.54
C VAL A 42 13.07 15.77 0.27
N GLU A 43 14.35 15.50 0.37
CA GLU A 43 15.17 15.20 -0.81
C GLU A 43 14.94 13.75 -1.28
N ALA A 44 15.00 13.54 -2.59
CA ALA A 44 14.94 12.20 -3.16
C ALA A 44 16.14 11.35 -2.73
N VAL A 45 15.92 10.08 -2.40
CA VAL A 45 17.01 9.13 -2.11
C VAL A 45 17.49 8.51 -3.41
N PRO A 46 18.69 8.85 -3.91
CA PRO A 46 19.18 8.31 -5.17
C PRO A 46 19.62 6.84 -4.99
N LEU A 47 19.20 5.98 -5.91
CA LEU A 47 19.68 4.60 -5.94
C LEU A 47 21.12 4.54 -6.44
N LYS A 48 22.05 4.11 -5.60
CA LYS A 48 23.49 3.98 -5.92
C LYS A 48 23.80 2.68 -6.66
N SER A 49 22.95 1.68 -6.56
CA SER A 49 23.06 0.38 -7.22
C SER A 49 21.68 -0.23 -7.47
N LYS A 50 21.63 -1.31 -8.25
CA LYS A 50 20.41 -2.12 -8.43
C LYS A 50 20.26 -3.24 -7.39
N LYS A 51 21.16 -3.29 -6.40
CA LYS A 51 21.08 -4.29 -5.33
C LYS A 51 20.03 -3.87 -4.31
N GLY A 52 19.17 -4.79 -3.94
CA GLY A 52 18.16 -4.61 -2.89
C GLY A 52 18.04 -5.84 -2.00
N LEU A 53 17.46 -5.65 -0.83
CA LEU A 53 17.15 -6.72 0.12
C LEU A 53 15.66 -6.68 0.46
N GLY A 54 14.97 -7.80 0.23
CA GLY A 54 13.55 -7.95 0.55
C GLY A 54 13.31 -8.41 1.99
N GLY A 55 12.25 -7.88 2.62
CA GLY A 55 11.82 -8.35 3.93
C GLY A 55 12.78 -8.02 5.07
N LEU A 56 13.34 -6.82 5.07
CA LEU A 56 14.25 -6.38 6.12
C LEU A 56 13.53 -6.33 7.47
N ILE A 57 14.16 -6.89 8.50
CA ILE A 57 13.63 -6.92 9.86
C ILE A 57 14.68 -6.42 10.85
N ASN A 58 14.24 -5.98 12.01
CA ASN A 58 15.15 -5.64 13.11
C ASN A 58 15.87 -6.91 13.60
N HIS A 59 17.11 -7.04 13.22
CA HIS A 59 17.98 -8.13 13.63
C HIS A 59 19.32 -7.56 14.12
N GLY A 60 19.91 -8.11 15.18
CA GLY A 60 21.14 -7.60 15.78
C GLY A 60 22.37 -7.58 14.86
N LEU A 61 22.30 -8.20 13.69
CA LEU A 61 23.39 -8.25 12.70
C LEU A 61 23.26 -7.21 11.58
N LEU A 62 22.17 -6.41 11.54
CA LEU A 62 21.87 -5.46 10.46
C LEU A 62 23.00 -4.45 10.18
N THR A 63 23.78 -4.08 11.19
CA THR A 63 24.77 -3.01 11.06
C THR A 63 25.93 -3.35 10.13
N HIS A 64 26.41 -4.59 10.11
CA HIS A 64 27.52 -5.00 9.26
C HIS A 64 27.03 -5.52 7.90
N ASP A 65 25.99 -6.31 7.89
CA ASP A 65 25.49 -6.95 6.66
C ASP A 65 25.03 -5.92 5.64
N LEU A 66 24.39 -4.82 6.06
CA LEU A 66 23.95 -3.75 5.15
C LEU A 66 25.13 -3.06 4.46
N ASP A 67 26.24 -2.86 5.18
CA ASP A 67 27.45 -2.22 4.64
C ASP A 67 28.19 -3.18 3.68
N GLU A 68 28.33 -4.45 4.06
CA GLU A 68 29.01 -5.49 3.25
C GLU A 68 28.25 -5.82 1.96
N LEU A 69 26.93 -5.90 2.01
CA LEU A 69 26.09 -6.18 0.83
C LEU A 69 26.10 -5.05 -0.17
N GLY A 70 26.29 -3.79 0.28
CA GLY A 70 26.29 -2.59 -0.57
C GLY A 70 24.94 -2.40 -1.28
N ILE A 71 23.84 -2.65 -0.58
CA ILE A 71 22.49 -2.46 -1.10
C ILE A 71 22.10 -0.98 -1.17
N SER A 72 21.24 -0.63 -2.10
CA SER A 72 20.67 0.72 -2.25
C SER A 72 19.17 0.78 -1.96
N SER A 73 18.51 -0.37 -1.89
CA SER A 73 17.08 -0.45 -1.59
C SER A 73 16.76 -1.63 -0.69
N ALA A 74 15.66 -1.51 0.04
CA ALA A 74 15.13 -2.59 0.85
C ALA A 74 13.59 -2.53 0.92
N THR A 75 12.96 -3.64 1.29
CA THR A 75 11.53 -3.66 1.64
C THR A 75 11.33 -4.06 3.09
N ILE A 76 10.28 -3.52 3.71
CA ILE A 76 9.78 -3.95 5.02
C ILE A 76 8.29 -4.27 4.92
N ASN A 77 7.82 -5.24 5.70
CA ASN A 77 6.40 -5.54 5.81
C ASN A 77 5.76 -4.69 6.91
N ILE A 78 4.63 -4.06 6.61
CA ILE A 78 3.89 -3.18 7.52
C ILE A 78 2.47 -3.74 7.73
N PRO A 79 2.29 -4.71 8.62
CA PRO A 79 0.97 -5.25 8.96
C PRO A 79 0.25 -4.27 9.90
N ILE A 80 -0.56 -3.35 9.33
CA ILE A 80 -1.17 -2.21 10.02
C ILE A 80 -1.92 -2.63 11.28
N SER A 81 -2.72 -3.68 11.22
CA SER A 81 -3.54 -4.15 12.33
C SER A 81 -2.76 -4.78 13.48
N ASN A 82 -1.45 -5.03 13.31
CA ASN A 82 -0.63 -5.55 14.42
C ASN A 82 -0.22 -4.48 15.43
N PHE A 83 -0.31 -3.21 15.07
CA PHE A 83 0.12 -2.10 15.91
C PHE A 83 -0.90 -0.96 16.00
N MET A 84 -2.03 -1.05 15.31
CA MET A 84 -3.12 -0.08 15.38
C MET A 84 -4.26 -0.63 16.24
N HIS A 85 -4.78 0.21 17.15
CA HIS A 85 -5.89 -0.10 18.03
C HIS A 85 -7.02 0.94 17.88
N LEU A 86 -8.26 0.53 18.14
CA LEU A 86 -9.43 1.41 18.19
C LEU A 86 -9.76 1.89 19.61
N SER A 87 -9.13 1.28 20.60
CA SER A 87 -9.22 1.64 22.02
C SER A 87 -7.81 1.75 22.62
N GLU A 88 -7.62 2.72 23.51
CA GLU A 88 -6.32 3.01 24.13
C GLU A 88 -5.78 1.80 24.89
N GLN A 89 -4.50 1.48 24.63
CA GLN A 89 -3.72 0.50 25.37
C GLN A 89 -2.52 1.18 26.04
N PRO A 90 -1.99 0.64 27.15
CA PRO A 90 -0.80 1.20 27.77
C PRO A 90 0.39 1.31 26.80
N GLY A 91 0.94 2.50 26.68
CA GLY A 91 2.09 2.77 25.79
C GLY A 91 1.73 3.03 24.34
N ASP A 92 0.45 3.29 24.04
CA ASP A 92 0.03 3.69 22.71
C ASP A 92 0.29 5.19 22.47
N ILE A 93 0.62 5.50 21.23
CA ILE A 93 0.61 6.86 20.69
C ILE A 93 -0.83 7.22 20.29
N LEU A 94 -1.36 8.31 20.85
CA LEU A 94 -2.67 8.85 20.48
C LEU A 94 -2.55 9.66 19.18
N TYR A 95 -3.39 9.35 18.21
CA TYR A 95 -3.42 10.02 16.92
C TYR A 95 -4.83 10.43 16.52
N THR A 96 -5.04 11.71 16.25
CA THR A 96 -6.36 12.22 15.86
C THR A 96 -6.40 12.45 14.34
N TYR A 97 -7.30 11.75 13.67
CA TYR A 97 -7.57 11.93 12.25
C TYR A 97 -9.06 12.06 11.99
N GLY A 98 -9.47 13.06 11.20
CA GLY A 98 -10.86 13.28 10.84
C GLY A 98 -11.81 13.49 12.04
N GLY A 99 -11.30 13.94 13.20
CA GLY A 99 -12.07 14.15 14.43
C GLY A 99 -12.27 12.90 15.28
N LYS A 100 -11.66 11.78 14.94
CA LYS A 100 -11.64 10.52 15.71
C LYS A 100 -10.21 10.22 16.17
N THR A 101 -10.06 9.66 17.37
CA THR A 101 -8.75 9.23 17.91
C THR A 101 -8.53 7.76 17.60
N TYR A 102 -7.33 7.45 17.17
CA TYR A 102 -6.79 6.11 16.94
C TYR A 102 -5.53 5.95 17.77
N TYR A 103 -5.09 4.72 17.99
CA TYR A 103 -4.01 4.39 18.90
C TYR A 103 -3.01 3.48 18.20
N PHE A 104 -1.71 3.78 18.38
CA PHE A 104 -0.64 3.04 17.71
C PHE A 104 0.38 2.57 18.74
N ASN A 105 0.68 1.29 18.77
CA ASN A 105 1.59 0.68 19.71
C ASN A 105 3.03 1.18 19.49
N GLU A 106 3.51 2.08 20.37
CA GLU A 106 4.83 2.70 20.24
C GLU A 106 5.95 1.68 20.30
N GLN A 107 5.88 0.74 21.23
CA GLN A 107 6.92 -0.28 21.38
C GLN A 107 7.05 -1.19 20.16
N TYR A 108 5.91 -1.53 19.52
CA TYR A 108 5.92 -2.29 18.28
C TYR A 108 6.58 -1.49 17.15
N LEU A 109 6.24 -0.22 17.00
CA LEU A 109 6.82 0.65 15.97
C LEU A 109 8.33 0.79 16.16
N ILE A 110 8.79 1.07 17.38
CA ILE A 110 10.21 1.21 17.71
C ILE A 110 10.97 -0.10 17.39
N SER A 111 10.47 -1.24 17.87
CA SER A 111 11.17 -2.51 17.73
C SER A 111 11.16 -3.08 16.32
N SER A 112 10.09 -2.83 15.56
CA SER A 112 9.91 -3.43 14.24
C SER A 112 10.36 -2.52 13.10
N PHE A 113 10.18 -1.20 13.22
CA PHE A 113 10.40 -0.26 12.12
C PHE A 113 11.44 0.80 12.41
N ASP A 114 11.34 1.55 13.52
CA ASP A 114 12.16 2.73 13.75
C ASP A 114 13.66 2.39 13.70
N VAL A 115 14.07 1.33 14.38
CA VAL A 115 15.49 0.88 14.40
C VAL A 115 15.97 0.52 12.99
N VAL A 116 15.16 -0.18 12.22
CA VAL A 116 15.50 -0.58 10.84
C VAL A 116 15.59 0.65 9.94
N LEU A 117 14.61 1.56 10.03
CA LEU A 117 14.56 2.76 9.22
C LEU A 117 15.67 3.74 9.54
N GLN A 118 16.05 3.90 10.80
CA GLN A 118 17.22 4.69 11.20
C GLN A 118 18.52 4.12 10.60
N GLN A 119 18.71 2.80 10.65
CA GLN A 119 19.89 2.16 10.09
C GLN A 119 19.98 2.29 8.56
N THR A 120 18.85 2.20 7.87
CA THR A 120 18.78 2.34 6.41
C THR A 120 18.93 3.80 5.97
N SER A 121 18.28 4.74 6.65
CA SER A 121 18.36 6.17 6.34
C SER A 121 19.79 6.70 6.51
N GLN A 122 20.50 6.33 7.58
CA GLN A 122 21.92 6.70 7.81
C GLN A 122 22.86 6.23 6.69
N ARG A 123 22.49 5.18 5.95
CA ARG A 123 23.25 4.62 4.82
C ARG A 123 22.77 5.11 3.45
N GLY A 124 21.70 5.90 3.41
CA GLY A 124 21.04 6.31 2.18
C GLY A 124 20.45 5.14 1.40
N ILE A 125 19.94 4.13 2.12
CA ILE A 125 19.20 3.00 1.54
C ILE A 125 17.72 3.41 1.44
N SER A 126 17.18 3.36 0.22
CA SER A 126 15.76 3.63 -0.03
C SER A 126 14.90 2.47 0.44
N VAL A 127 13.93 2.72 1.31
CA VAL A 127 13.04 1.67 1.84
C VAL A 127 11.65 1.81 1.24
N ALA A 128 11.09 0.68 0.76
CA ALA A 128 9.69 0.57 0.38
C ALA A 128 8.92 -0.25 1.43
N GLY A 129 7.85 0.33 1.97
CA GLY A 129 6.96 -0.31 2.93
C GLY A 129 5.84 -1.09 2.23
N ILE A 130 5.72 -2.38 2.50
CA ILE A 130 4.64 -3.23 1.99
C ILE A 130 3.48 -3.17 2.98
N LEU A 131 2.40 -2.49 2.61
CA LEU A 131 1.21 -2.34 3.45
C LEU A 131 0.37 -3.62 3.45
N LEU A 132 0.12 -4.17 4.63
CA LEU A 132 -0.64 -5.39 4.83
C LEU A 132 -1.70 -5.17 5.90
N ILE A 133 -2.84 -5.88 5.79
CA ILE A 133 -3.91 -5.83 6.78
C ILE A 133 -4.20 -7.26 7.24
N ALA A 134 -3.76 -7.60 8.45
CA ALA A 134 -4.15 -8.86 9.07
C ALA A 134 -5.59 -8.76 9.58
N PRO A 135 -6.45 -9.77 9.38
CA PRO A 135 -7.86 -9.73 9.76
C PRO A 135 -8.07 -10.07 11.26
N SER A 136 -7.26 -9.46 12.14
CA SER A 136 -7.26 -9.75 13.57
C SER A 136 -7.02 -8.49 14.40
N GLY A 137 -7.39 -8.52 15.67
CA GLY A 137 -7.44 -7.34 16.54
C GLY A 137 -8.63 -6.44 16.21
N ASP A 138 -8.88 -5.43 17.03
CA ASP A 138 -10.03 -4.52 16.87
C ASP A 138 -9.92 -3.69 15.58
N ALA A 139 -8.74 -3.15 15.26
CA ALA A 139 -8.51 -2.45 14.02
C ALA A 139 -8.58 -3.41 12.81
N GLY A 140 -8.02 -4.62 12.91
CA GLY A 140 -8.09 -5.62 11.85
C GLY A 140 -9.51 -6.07 11.53
N GLU A 141 -10.36 -6.24 12.54
CA GLU A 141 -11.77 -6.56 12.34
C GLU A 141 -12.55 -5.45 11.63
N LEU A 142 -12.25 -4.18 11.92
CA LEU A 142 -12.86 -3.04 11.22
C LEU A 142 -12.32 -2.89 9.78
N LEU A 143 -11.02 -3.07 9.59
CA LEU A 143 -10.34 -2.92 8.30
C LEU A 143 -10.56 -4.12 7.37
N LYS A 144 -10.98 -5.25 7.89
CA LYS A 144 -11.23 -6.48 7.13
C LYS A 144 -12.37 -6.29 6.12
N HIS A 145 -12.10 -6.63 4.85
CA HIS A 145 -13.15 -6.61 3.82
C HIS A 145 -14.34 -7.51 4.23
N PRO A 146 -15.61 -7.06 4.05
CA PRO A 146 -16.78 -7.85 4.48
C PRO A 146 -16.84 -9.25 3.87
N ASP A 147 -16.34 -9.41 2.65
CA ASP A 147 -16.34 -10.69 1.92
C ASP A 147 -15.03 -11.48 2.09
N TYR A 148 -14.18 -11.12 3.07
CA TYR A 148 -13.02 -11.93 3.43
C TYR A 148 -13.45 -13.33 3.85
N ASN A 149 -12.90 -14.37 3.21
CA ASN A 149 -13.36 -15.75 3.37
C ASN A 149 -12.62 -16.58 4.43
N GLY A 150 -11.72 -15.96 5.18
CA GLY A 150 -11.01 -16.64 6.29
C GLY A 150 -9.81 -17.51 5.89
N VAL A 151 -9.42 -17.56 4.62
CA VAL A 151 -8.38 -18.48 4.13
C VAL A 151 -6.98 -17.86 4.10
N ALA A 152 -6.89 -16.53 3.96
CA ALA A 152 -5.62 -15.83 3.75
C ALA A 152 -5.10 -15.15 5.02
N PRO A 153 -3.78 -14.91 5.16
CA PRO A 153 -3.23 -14.12 6.26
C PRO A 153 -3.58 -12.64 6.18
N TYR A 154 -3.92 -12.13 4.98
CA TYR A 154 -4.22 -10.72 4.75
C TYR A 154 -5.50 -10.50 3.95
N THR A 155 -6.11 -9.34 4.15
CA THR A 155 -7.37 -8.93 3.54
C THR A 155 -7.23 -7.65 2.72
N MET A 156 -8.11 -7.46 1.74
CA MET A 156 -8.35 -6.15 1.12
C MET A 156 -8.89 -5.19 2.19
N PRO A 157 -8.50 -3.91 2.21
CA PRO A 157 -9.11 -2.95 3.11
C PRO A 157 -10.61 -2.81 2.87
N ASN A 158 -11.36 -2.75 3.95
CA ASN A 158 -12.80 -2.48 3.92
C ASN A 158 -13.04 -1.01 3.57
N MET A 159 -13.48 -0.76 2.35
CA MET A 159 -13.86 0.58 1.88
C MET A 159 -15.36 0.72 1.68
N THR A 160 -16.15 -0.17 2.27
CA THR A 160 -17.62 -0.17 2.13
C THR A 160 -18.31 0.74 3.14
N THR A 161 -17.64 1.11 4.24
CA THR A 161 -18.17 2.03 5.25
C THR A 161 -17.27 3.26 5.41
N VAL A 162 -17.85 4.37 5.85
CA VAL A 162 -17.11 5.60 6.16
C VAL A 162 -16.12 5.37 7.29
N GLU A 163 -16.54 4.60 8.31
CA GLU A 163 -15.73 4.34 9.49
C GLU A 163 -14.47 3.54 9.16
N SER A 164 -14.60 2.45 8.43
CA SER A 164 -13.44 1.63 8.03
C SER A 164 -12.52 2.36 7.03
N THR A 165 -13.11 3.10 6.08
CA THR A 165 -12.34 3.92 5.14
C THR A 165 -11.53 4.99 5.88
N GLN A 166 -12.11 5.65 6.88
CA GLN A 166 -11.43 6.65 7.69
C GLN A 166 -10.36 6.02 8.60
N CYS A 167 -10.61 4.83 9.14
CA CYS A 167 -9.62 4.07 9.90
C CYS A 167 -8.39 3.74 9.06
N TYR A 168 -8.59 3.28 7.82
CA TYR A 168 -7.50 3.02 6.89
C TYR A 168 -6.74 4.30 6.53
N ALA A 169 -7.45 5.39 6.24
CA ALA A 169 -6.83 6.70 5.98
C ALA A 169 -6.01 7.20 7.17
N ALA A 170 -6.51 7.01 8.40
CA ALA A 170 -5.78 7.38 9.62
C ALA A 170 -4.47 6.61 9.78
N ALA A 171 -4.47 5.31 9.47
CA ALA A 171 -3.26 4.49 9.48
C ALA A 171 -2.24 4.99 8.46
N LEU A 172 -2.68 5.27 7.23
CA LEU A 172 -1.81 5.80 6.18
C LEU A 172 -1.23 7.18 6.54
N ASP A 173 -2.07 8.07 7.07
CA ASP A 173 -1.66 9.43 7.47
C ASP A 173 -0.66 9.41 8.62
N PHE A 174 -0.90 8.58 9.64
CA PHE A 174 0.03 8.37 10.75
C PHE A 174 1.40 7.85 10.26
N LEU A 175 1.39 6.80 9.44
CA LEU A 175 2.61 6.20 8.91
C LEU A 175 3.38 7.17 8.00
N ALA A 176 2.67 7.87 7.11
CA ALA A 176 3.27 8.86 6.21
C ALA A 176 3.88 10.04 7.00
N GLN A 177 3.18 10.53 8.02
CA GLN A 177 3.70 11.59 8.89
C GLN A 177 4.94 11.14 9.66
N ARG A 178 4.89 9.95 10.30
CA ARG A 178 6.00 9.44 11.11
C ARG A 178 7.23 9.15 10.27
N TYR A 179 7.05 8.53 9.13
CA TYR A 179 8.13 7.98 8.30
C TYR A 179 8.46 8.83 7.07
N SER A 180 8.09 10.10 7.06
CA SER A 180 8.64 11.12 6.14
C SER A 180 9.88 11.82 6.71
N ASP A 181 10.26 11.53 7.97
CA ASP A 181 11.46 12.04 8.59
C ASP A 181 12.70 11.50 7.84
N PRO A 182 13.63 12.37 7.38
CA PRO A 182 14.83 11.93 6.65
C PRO A 182 15.70 10.92 7.42
N ASP A 183 15.71 10.98 8.75
CA ASP A 183 16.48 10.07 9.60
C ASP A 183 15.80 8.72 9.82
N MET A 184 14.52 8.60 9.44
CA MET A 184 13.72 7.39 9.67
C MET A 184 12.66 7.25 8.56
N ARG A 185 13.10 7.08 7.30
CA ARG A 185 12.23 7.28 6.14
C ARG A 185 11.76 5.98 5.48
N ILE A 186 10.47 5.93 5.18
CA ILE A 186 9.89 5.07 4.13
C ILE A 186 9.75 5.92 2.87
N ALA A 187 10.60 5.66 1.88
CA ALA A 187 10.64 6.44 0.66
C ALA A 187 9.51 6.07 -0.33
N HIS A 188 9.08 4.81 -0.32
CA HIS A 188 8.09 4.29 -1.25
C HIS A 188 7.10 3.34 -0.58
N TRP A 189 5.94 3.11 -1.21
CA TRP A 189 4.86 2.33 -0.63
C TRP A 189 4.37 1.27 -1.62
N ILE A 190 4.44 0.00 -1.23
CA ILE A 190 3.89 -1.12 -2.00
C ILE A 190 2.51 -1.42 -1.44
N ILE A 191 1.50 -1.26 -2.29
CA ILE A 191 0.11 -1.38 -1.86
C ILE A 191 -0.31 -2.83 -2.02
N HIS A 192 -0.25 -3.47 -0.88
CA HIS A 192 -0.45 -4.88 -0.61
C HIS A 192 0.61 -5.76 -1.31
N ASN A 193 0.53 -7.07 -1.07
CA ASN A 193 1.46 -8.05 -1.62
C ASN A 193 0.76 -8.87 -2.70
N GLU A 194 1.44 -9.14 -3.83
CA GLU A 194 1.02 -10.06 -4.90
C GLU A 194 -0.50 -10.05 -5.15
N VAL A 195 -1.01 -8.88 -5.53
CA VAL A 195 -2.47 -8.64 -5.62
C VAL A 195 -3.17 -9.49 -6.70
N ASP A 196 -2.41 -10.04 -7.63
CA ASP A 196 -2.90 -11.05 -8.58
C ASP A 196 -3.29 -12.36 -7.89
N GLY A 197 -2.69 -12.67 -6.73
CA GLY A 197 -3.10 -13.72 -5.82
C GLY A 197 -4.18 -13.27 -4.83
N GLY A 198 -5.26 -12.65 -5.33
CA GLY A 198 -6.26 -11.94 -4.52
C GLY A 198 -6.79 -12.73 -3.33
N ILE A 199 -7.11 -14.02 -3.49
CA ILE A 199 -7.60 -14.84 -2.37
C ILE A 199 -6.51 -15.22 -1.36
N HIS A 200 -5.23 -15.02 -1.65
CA HIS A 200 -4.12 -15.38 -0.77
C HIS A 200 -3.54 -14.17 -0.04
N TRP A 201 -3.37 -13.03 -0.73
CA TRP A 201 -2.63 -11.90 -0.21
C TRP A 201 -3.46 -10.64 0.03
N THR A 202 -4.60 -10.51 -0.67
CA THR A 202 -5.46 -9.32 -0.59
C THR A 202 -6.91 -9.77 -0.69
N ASN A 203 -7.30 -10.60 0.28
CA ASN A 203 -8.53 -11.37 0.20
C ASN A 203 -9.78 -10.50 0.41
N MET A 204 -10.65 -10.52 -0.59
CA MET A 204 -12.02 -9.98 -0.54
C MET A 204 -13.04 -10.99 -1.09
N GLY A 205 -12.78 -12.29 -0.92
CA GLY A 205 -13.54 -13.37 -1.52
C GLY A 205 -13.27 -13.52 -3.01
N ASP A 206 -13.98 -14.44 -3.65
CA ASP A 206 -13.91 -14.64 -5.10
C ASP A 206 -14.70 -13.53 -5.80
N LYS A 207 -14.01 -12.68 -6.55
CA LYS A 207 -14.58 -11.52 -7.24
C LYS A 207 -14.20 -11.50 -8.72
N PRO A 208 -15.07 -10.96 -9.59
CA PRO A 208 -14.65 -10.58 -10.93
C PRO A 208 -13.47 -9.60 -10.86
N ILE A 209 -12.51 -9.75 -11.76
CA ILE A 209 -11.28 -8.93 -11.81
C ILE A 209 -11.57 -7.41 -11.78
N ALA A 210 -12.62 -6.96 -12.47
CA ALA A 210 -12.99 -5.55 -12.51
C ALA A 210 -13.44 -5.03 -11.13
N THR A 211 -14.24 -5.81 -10.40
CA THR A 211 -14.65 -5.46 -9.03
C THR A 211 -13.46 -5.43 -8.07
N PHE A 212 -12.55 -6.41 -8.20
CA PHE A 212 -11.34 -6.46 -7.41
C PHE A 212 -10.47 -5.22 -7.66
N MET A 213 -10.23 -4.89 -8.93
CA MET A 213 -9.38 -3.76 -9.31
C MET A 213 -9.98 -2.41 -8.96
N ASP A 214 -11.30 -2.24 -8.99
CA ASP A 214 -11.96 -1.00 -8.54
C ASP A 214 -11.68 -0.73 -7.05
N THR A 215 -11.84 -1.75 -6.20
CA THR A 215 -11.54 -1.63 -4.76
C THR A 215 -10.05 -1.43 -4.51
N TYR A 216 -9.20 -2.20 -5.18
CA TYR A 216 -7.76 -2.12 -5.06
C TYR A 216 -7.22 -0.73 -5.45
N LEU A 217 -7.65 -0.21 -6.60
CA LEU A 217 -7.23 1.10 -7.10
C LEU A 217 -7.61 2.22 -6.13
N ARG A 218 -8.77 2.12 -5.50
CA ARG A 218 -9.19 3.06 -4.46
C ARG A 218 -8.22 3.06 -3.27
N SER A 219 -7.79 1.88 -2.81
CA SER A 219 -6.78 1.73 -1.76
C SER A 219 -5.46 2.39 -2.15
N MET A 220 -4.99 2.11 -3.36
CA MET A 220 -3.74 2.64 -3.88
C MET A 220 -3.76 4.16 -4.02
N ARG A 221 -4.84 4.71 -4.57
CA ARG A 221 -5.05 6.17 -4.69
C ARG A 221 -5.09 6.85 -3.33
N MET A 222 -5.73 6.25 -2.34
CA MET A 222 -5.73 6.80 -0.97
C MET A 222 -4.31 6.91 -0.43
N CYS A 223 -3.51 5.86 -0.59
CA CYS A 223 -2.11 5.90 -0.17
C CYS A 223 -1.36 7.01 -0.91
N TYR A 224 -1.45 7.08 -2.24
CA TYR A 224 -0.82 8.13 -3.04
C TYR A 224 -1.17 9.53 -2.53
N ASN A 225 -2.46 9.82 -2.41
CA ASN A 225 -2.95 11.15 -2.00
C ASN A 225 -2.50 11.54 -0.59
N ILE A 226 -2.36 10.57 0.31
CA ILE A 226 -1.93 10.82 1.68
C ILE A 226 -0.43 10.99 1.77
N VAL A 227 0.37 10.07 1.20
CA VAL A 227 1.83 10.12 1.35
C VAL A 227 2.45 11.34 0.69
N HIS A 228 1.89 11.81 -0.43
CA HIS A 228 2.34 13.03 -1.12
C HIS A 228 2.10 14.32 -0.33
N GLN A 229 1.29 14.29 0.73
CA GLN A 229 1.16 15.42 1.66
C GLN A 229 2.35 15.54 2.61
N TYR A 230 3.21 14.52 2.67
CA TYR A 230 4.38 14.47 3.56
C TYR A 230 5.69 14.35 2.78
N ASP A 231 5.71 13.62 1.68
CA ASP A 231 6.89 13.37 0.86
C ASP A 231 6.54 13.39 -0.63
N GLN A 232 6.94 14.46 -1.33
CA GLN A 232 6.66 14.65 -2.76
C GLN A 232 7.39 13.66 -3.67
N HIS A 233 8.39 12.93 -3.16
CA HIS A 233 9.16 11.93 -3.90
C HIS A 233 8.72 10.49 -3.62
N SER A 234 7.73 10.31 -2.75
CA SER A 234 7.16 8.99 -2.51
C SER A 234 6.47 8.46 -3.75
N GLU A 235 6.72 7.18 -4.05
CA GLU A 235 6.02 6.47 -5.11
C GLU A 235 5.15 5.37 -4.50
N VAL A 236 4.03 5.07 -5.16
CA VAL A 236 3.16 3.94 -4.83
C VAL A 236 3.29 2.86 -5.90
N PHE A 237 3.39 1.60 -5.45
CA PHE A 237 3.62 0.45 -6.32
C PHE A 237 2.45 -0.53 -6.22
N ILE A 238 2.00 -1.04 -7.38
CA ILE A 238 1.21 -2.26 -7.44
C ILE A 238 2.15 -3.46 -7.43
N SER A 239 1.88 -4.45 -6.57
CA SER A 239 2.74 -5.63 -6.42
C SER A 239 2.10 -6.85 -7.09
N PHE A 240 2.89 -7.55 -7.90
CA PHE A 240 2.48 -8.75 -8.61
C PHE A 240 3.46 -9.91 -8.43
N SER A 241 2.92 -11.13 -8.52
CA SER A 241 3.68 -12.34 -8.75
C SER A 241 4.15 -12.45 -10.21
N HIS A 242 4.45 -13.64 -10.66
CA HIS A 242 4.97 -13.94 -12.00
C HIS A 242 3.90 -14.32 -13.03
N GLY A 243 2.62 -14.32 -12.68
CA GLY A 243 1.52 -14.83 -13.53
C GLY A 243 1.10 -13.89 -14.66
N TRP A 244 2.03 -13.51 -15.58
CA TRP A 244 1.79 -12.51 -16.61
C TRP A 244 0.60 -12.82 -17.53
N ASN A 245 0.65 -13.96 -18.24
CA ASN A 245 -0.38 -14.37 -19.20
C ASN A 245 -1.29 -15.49 -18.69
N ILE A 246 -0.92 -16.13 -17.59
CA ILE A 246 -1.63 -17.30 -17.05
C ILE A 246 -1.80 -17.09 -15.56
N ALA A 247 -3.04 -17.11 -15.07
CA ALA A 247 -3.30 -17.08 -13.64
C ALA A 247 -2.76 -18.37 -12.98
N ALA A 248 -2.16 -18.25 -11.80
CA ALA A 248 -1.51 -19.38 -11.11
C ALA A 248 -2.50 -20.45 -10.60
N GLY A 249 -3.80 -20.13 -10.52
CA GLY A 249 -4.85 -21.06 -10.06
C GLY A 249 -6.19 -20.38 -9.85
N GLY A 250 -7.13 -21.06 -9.23
CA GLY A 250 -8.43 -20.51 -8.84
C GLY A 250 -8.27 -19.35 -7.85
N GLY A 251 -8.96 -18.24 -8.10
CA GLY A 251 -8.83 -17.02 -7.30
C GLY A 251 -7.59 -16.18 -7.56
N TRP A 252 -6.80 -16.54 -8.58
CA TRP A 252 -5.72 -15.73 -9.13
C TRP A 252 -6.16 -15.03 -10.40
N TYR A 253 -5.61 -13.84 -10.63
CA TYR A 253 -5.83 -13.07 -11.85
C TYR A 253 -4.57 -13.07 -12.72
N LYS A 254 -4.72 -12.77 -13.99
CA LYS A 254 -3.57 -12.53 -14.87
C LYS A 254 -3.04 -11.12 -14.62
N VAL A 255 -1.74 -11.01 -14.40
CA VAL A 255 -1.07 -9.72 -14.15
C VAL A 255 -1.33 -8.71 -15.28
N ARG A 256 -1.25 -9.17 -16.54
CA ARG A 256 -1.51 -8.31 -17.71
C ARG A 256 -2.92 -7.71 -17.67
N ASP A 257 -3.94 -8.52 -17.40
CA ASP A 257 -5.32 -8.05 -17.39
C ASP A 257 -5.55 -7.04 -16.25
N MET A 258 -4.89 -7.23 -15.09
CA MET A 258 -4.94 -6.29 -13.98
C MET A 258 -4.24 -4.96 -14.32
N LEU A 259 -3.10 -4.98 -15.00
CA LEU A 259 -2.40 -3.76 -15.43
C LEU A 259 -3.21 -2.97 -16.46
N ASP A 260 -3.87 -3.65 -17.39
CA ASP A 260 -4.76 -3.01 -18.35
C ASP A 260 -5.93 -2.30 -17.63
N LEU A 261 -6.55 -2.95 -16.64
CA LEU A 261 -7.60 -2.33 -15.81
C LEU A 261 -7.07 -1.20 -14.94
N MET A 262 -5.89 -1.36 -14.34
CA MET A 262 -5.22 -0.31 -13.55
C MET A 262 -5.07 0.97 -14.38
N ASN A 263 -4.54 0.84 -15.60
CA ASN A 263 -4.36 1.96 -16.51
C ASN A 263 -5.69 2.58 -16.99
N GLN A 264 -6.72 1.75 -17.25
CA GLN A 264 -8.03 2.23 -17.66
C GLN A 264 -8.74 2.99 -16.54
N PHE A 265 -8.78 2.42 -15.33
CA PHE A 265 -9.50 2.99 -14.21
C PHE A 265 -8.81 4.24 -13.66
N SER A 266 -7.48 4.25 -13.55
CA SER A 266 -6.74 5.43 -13.10
C SER A 266 -7.03 6.62 -14.01
N LYS A 267 -6.96 6.45 -15.34
CA LYS A 267 -7.24 7.51 -16.32
C LYS A 267 -8.69 7.98 -16.29
N ALA A 268 -9.64 7.05 -16.18
CA ALA A 268 -11.05 7.40 -16.12
C ALA A 268 -11.41 8.21 -14.88
N GLU A 269 -10.82 7.89 -13.74
CA GLU A 269 -11.15 8.48 -12.44
C GLU A 269 -10.29 9.68 -12.03
N GLY A 270 -9.32 10.06 -12.83
CA GLY A 270 -8.28 11.04 -12.54
C GLY A 270 -6.93 10.34 -12.35
N ASP A 271 -5.99 10.63 -13.25
CA ASP A 271 -4.70 9.94 -13.28
C ASP A 271 -3.83 10.29 -12.07
N PHE A 272 -2.94 9.38 -11.70
CA PHE A 272 -1.89 9.56 -10.71
C PHE A 272 -0.71 8.68 -11.08
N PHE A 273 0.48 9.04 -10.64
CA PHE A 273 1.67 8.26 -10.93
C PHE A 273 1.72 7.01 -10.05
N TRP A 274 1.97 5.86 -10.67
CA TRP A 274 2.16 4.59 -9.98
C TRP A 274 3.23 3.75 -10.68
N SER A 275 3.87 2.87 -9.93
CA SER A 275 4.97 2.02 -10.38
C SER A 275 4.65 0.53 -10.13
N LEU A 276 5.49 -0.36 -10.66
CA LEU A 276 5.34 -1.80 -10.60
C LEU A 276 6.38 -2.43 -9.69
N ALA A 277 5.95 -3.18 -8.68
CA ALA A 277 6.77 -4.10 -7.90
C ALA A 277 6.46 -5.53 -8.35
N CYS A 278 7.45 -6.21 -8.87
CA CYS A 278 7.25 -7.50 -9.50
C CYS A 278 8.10 -8.59 -8.86
N HIS A 279 7.47 -9.69 -8.47
CA HIS A 279 8.10 -10.87 -7.90
C HIS A 279 8.33 -11.91 -8.99
N SER A 280 9.41 -11.73 -9.72
CA SER A 280 9.77 -12.58 -10.87
C SER A 280 10.44 -13.89 -10.45
N TYR A 281 9.72 -14.72 -9.73
CA TYR A 281 10.22 -16.03 -9.35
C TYR A 281 10.17 -17.03 -10.52
N PRO A 282 11.18 -17.90 -10.68
CA PRO A 282 11.04 -19.08 -11.53
C PRO A 282 10.00 -20.02 -10.93
N ALA A 283 9.35 -20.85 -11.76
CA ALA A 283 8.35 -21.80 -11.31
C ALA A 283 8.91 -22.80 -10.27
N GLN A 284 10.20 -23.08 -10.32
CA GLN A 284 10.91 -23.90 -9.35
C GLN A 284 11.91 -23.04 -8.57
N LEU A 285 11.48 -22.49 -7.44
CA LEU A 285 12.32 -21.65 -6.57
C LEU A 285 13.64 -22.31 -6.13
N GLY A 286 13.69 -23.64 -6.04
CA GLY A 286 14.88 -24.40 -5.67
C GLY A 286 15.83 -24.68 -6.84
N ASN A 287 15.48 -24.33 -8.08
CA ASN A 287 16.35 -24.53 -9.24
C ASN A 287 17.12 -23.24 -9.55
N PRO A 288 18.46 -23.19 -9.35
CA PRO A 288 19.25 -22.03 -9.68
C PRO A 288 19.40 -21.78 -11.18
N CYS A 289 19.07 -22.77 -12.01
CA CYS A 289 19.20 -22.74 -13.47
C CYS A 289 17.88 -22.26 -14.10
N THR A 290 17.64 -20.97 -14.10
CA THR A 290 16.39 -20.38 -14.63
C THR A 290 16.21 -20.62 -16.13
N TRP A 291 17.29 -20.89 -16.87
CA TRP A 291 17.25 -21.23 -18.30
C TRP A 291 16.70 -22.64 -18.60
N ASP A 292 16.65 -23.50 -17.61
CA ASP A 292 16.07 -24.86 -17.72
C ASP A 292 14.57 -24.87 -17.39
N ASP A 293 14.03 -23.73 -16.94
CA ASP A 293 12.63 -23.58 -16.59
C ASP A 293 11.82 -23.09 -17.79
N ALA A 294 11.03 -23.98 -18.37
CA ALA A 294 10.12 -23.64 -19.48
C ALA A 294 9.03 -22.61 -19.12
N GLN A 295 8.87 -22.31 -17.84
CA GLN A 295 7.94 -21.29 -17.31
C GLN A 295 8.66 -20.07 -16.75
N ALA A 296 9.92 -19.85 -17.11
CA ALA A 296 10.69 -18.68 -16.71
C ALA A 296 9.98 -17.37 -17.18
N THR A 297 9.82 -16.52 -16.35
CA THR A 297 8.67 -15.75 -15.94
C THR A 297 8.40 -14.44 -16.66
N PHE A 298 9.31 -13.72 -17.25
CA PHE A 298 9.03 -12.39 -17.81
C PHE A 298 9.18 -12.27 -19.32
N SER A 299 9.68 -13.27 -19.96
CA SER A 299 9.93 -13.23 -21.40
C SER A 299 8.88 -13.95 -22.24
N MET A 300 7.81 -14.44 -21.62
CA MET A 300 6.76 -15.17 -22.34
C MET A 300 5.42 -14.44 -22.38
#